data_344096e5ac0aabf701c7e78de1e0488e
#
_entry.id   344096e5ac0aabf701c7e78de1e0488e
#
_cell.length_a   1.000
_cell.length_b   1.000
_cell.length_c   1.000
_cell.angle_alpha   90.00
_cell.angle_beta   90.00
_cell.angle_gamma   90.00
#
_symmetry.space_group_name_H-M   'P 1'
#
loop_
_entity.id
_entity.type
_entity.pdbx_description
1 polymer ?
#
loop_
_entity_poly.entity_id
_entity_poly.type
_entity_poly.pdbx_seq_one_letter_code
_entity_poly.pdbx_strand_id
1 'polypeptide(L)'
;SAGHMQLHHKGRLVIGVENTPTWVFDAMKFLVIDLGGTVGQIGKGLHGTAFEHNGVKTGPAICYEGLYGDFYGGFVRRGAQFMAIISNDGWWGDTPGYKHLFSISRLRAVEHRRAIARSANTGKSGFISARGDVGQTLGWEQRGVITAEVPLNSELTFYTRYGDCLARISEYILLLSVLYYVAYRYKRRNHLVK
;
A
#
# COMPACT_ATOMS: atom_id res chain seq x y z
N SER A 1 1.14 32.33 12.75
CA SER A 1 1.78 31.80 11.54
C SER A 1 0.71 31.17 10.69
N ALA A 2 0.51 31.67 9.47
CA ALA A 2 -0.38 31.06 8.50
C ALA A 2 0.12 29.62 8.23
N GLY A 3 -0.61 28.62 8.70
CA GLY A 3 -0.24 27.23 8.55
C GLY A 3 -0.21 26.86 7.07
N HIS A 4 0.93 26.45 6.58
CA HIS A 4 1.07 25.97 5.21
C HIS A 4 0.28 24.65 5.06
N MET A 5 -0.77 24.65 4.23
CA MET A 5 -1.55 23.45 3.97
C MET A 5 -0.68 22.42 3.23
N GLN A 6 -0.56 21.22 3.77
CA GLN A 6 0.13 20.10 3.14
C GLN A 6 -0.90 19.11 2.61
N LEU A 7 -0.77 18.70 1.36
CA LEU A 7 -1.71 17.79 0.70
C LEU A 7 -1.01 16.51 0.25
N HIS A 8 -1.69 15.38 0.45
CA HIS A 8 -1.31 14.11 -0.13
C HIS A 8 -2.43 13.62 -1.05
N HIS A 9 -2.09 13.38 -2.30
CA HIS A 9 -3.00 12.77 -3.25
C HIS A 9 -2.79 11.27 -3.27
N LYS A 10 -3.87 10.51 -3.11
CA LYS A 10 -3.82 9.04 -3.13
C LYS A 10 -3.13 8.53 -4.38
N GLY A 11 -2.06 7.76 -4.21
CA GLY A 11 -1.21 7.27 -5.30
C GLY A 11 -1.56 5.86 -5.77
N ARG A 12 -2.25 5.06 -4.95
CA ARG A 12 -2.67 3.69 -5.27
C ARG A 12 -4.16 3.53 -5.08
N LEU A 13 -4.87 3.49 -6.20
CA LEU A 13 -6.32 3.39 -6.26
C LEU A 13 -6.77 1.91 -6.17
N VAL A 14 -7.95 1.69 -5.61
CA VAL A 14 -8.56 0.36 -5.55
C VAL A 14 -9.06 -0.01 -6.94
N ILE A 15 -8.55 -1.14 -7.45
CA ILE A 15 -8.96 -1.65 -8.76
C ILE A 15 -10.42 -2.08 -8.71
N GLY A 16 -11.19 -1.67 -9.71
CA GLY A 16 -12.62 -2.00 -9.82
C GLY A 16 -13.55 -0.99 -9.15
N VAL A 17 -13.09 -0.24 -8.14
CA VAL A 17 -13.92 0.75 -7.42
C VAL A 17 -13.47 2.17 -7.74
N GLU A 18 -12.18 2.45 -7.64
CA GLU A 18 -11.61 3.79 -7.84
C GLU A 18 -10.90 3.94 -9.20
N ASN A 19 -10.59 2.84 -9.87
CA ASN A 19 -9.85 2.82 -11.13
C ASN A 19 -10.34 1.68 -12.02
N THR A 20 -11.45 1.93 -12.72
CA THR A 20 -11.94 1.02 -13.76
C THR A 20 -11.63 1.64 -15.13
N PRO A 21 -10.91 0.96 -16.02
CA PRO A 21 -10.73 1.43 -17.39
C PRO A 21 -12.09 1.67 -18.04
N THR A 22 -12.25 2.80 -18.74
CA THR A 22 -13.54 3.22 -19.33
C THR A 22 -14.14 2.15 -20.24
N TRP A 23 -13.31 1.45 -21.02
CA TRP A 23 -13.75 0.37 -21.90
C TRP A 23 -14.34 -0.84 -21.14
N VAL A 24 -13.79 -1.19 -19.96
CA VAL A 24 -14.34 -2.24 -19.09
C VAL A 24 -15.67 -1.79 -18.51
N PHE A 25 -15.73 -0.53 -18.06
CA PHE A 25 -16.94 0.05 -17.54
C PHE A 25 -18.07 0.06 -18.59
N ASP A 26 -17.75 0.49 -19.82
CA ASP A 26 -18.69 0.51 -20.93
C ASP A 26 -19.20 -0.88 -21.33
N ALA A 27 -18.33 -1.88 -21.27
CA ALA A 27 -18.68 -3.27 -21.54
C ALA A 27 -19.52 -3.93 -20.41
N MET A 28 -19.41 -3.43 -19.18
CA MET A 28 -20.02 -4.02 -18.00
C MET A 28 -21.14 -3.17 -17.37
N LYS A 29 -21.62 -2.14 -18.03
CA LYS A 29 -22.65 -1.21 -17.54
C LYS A 29 -23.89 -1.92 -16.98
N PHE A 30 -24.25 -3.06 -17.56
CA PHE A 30 -25.40 -3.87 -17.14
C PHE A 30 -25.13 -4.77 -15.93
N LEU A 31 -23.86 -4.92 -15.50
CA LEU A 31 -23.43 -5.75 -14.37
C LEU A 31 -22.97 -4.92 -13.17
N VAL A 32 -22.90 -3.60 -13.30
CA VAL A 32 -22.43 -2.71 -12.23
C VAL A 32 -23.48 -2.68 -11.13
N ILE A 33 -23.23 -3.43 -10.08
CA ILE A 33 -23.88 -3.26 -8.78
C ILE A 33 -23.42 -1.91 -8.25
N ASP A 34 -24.36 -1.05 -7.89
CA ASP A 34 -24.09 0.25 -7.29
C ASP A 34 -23.44 0.05 -5.91
N LEU A 35 -22.13 0.03 -5.90
CA LEU A 35 -21.32 -0.10 -4.67
C LEU A 35 -21.11 1.26 -3.98
N GLY A 36 -21.91 2.28 -4.33
CA GLY A 36 -21.87 3.60 -3.69
C GLY A 36 -20.57 4.37 -3.94
N GLY A 37 -19.79 3.99 -4.93
CA GLY A 37 -18.57 4.69 -5.34
C GLY A 37 -18.83 5.61 -6.53
N THR A 38 -18.23 6.80 -6.54
CA THR A 38 -18.18 7.64 -7.72
C THR A 38 -17.29 6.98 -8.77
N VAL A 39 -17.90 6.50 -9.84
CA VAL A 39 -17.18 6.01 -11.01
C VAL A 39 -16.63 7.23 -11.76
N GLY A 40 -15.36 7.56 -11.48
CA GLY A 40 -14.67 8.68 -12.09
C GLY A 40 -13.16 8.41 -12.07
N GLN A 41 -12.42 9.06 -12.97
CA GLN A 41 -10.96 9.08 -12.89
C GLN A 41 -10.54 10.00 -11.75
N ILE A 42 -10.19 9.41 -10.62
CA ILE A 42 -9.60 10.15 -9.50
C ILE A 42 -8.14 10.44 -9.85
N GLY A 43 -7.72 11.70 -9.68
CA GLY A 43 -6.33 12.09 -9.90
C GLY A 43 -5.38 11.27 -9.02
N LYS A 44 -4.31 10.75 -9.61
CA LYS A 44 -3.30 9.93 -8.91
C LYS A 44 -2.14 10.77 -8.44
N GLY A 45 -1.78 10.64 -7.16
CA GLY A 45 -0.47 11.04 -6.66
C GLY A 45 0.61 10.08 -7.18
N LEU A 46 1.72 10.62 -7.67
CA LEU A 46 2.83 9.79 -8.16
C LEU A 46 3.67 9.21 -7.01
N HIS A 47 3.72 9.93 -5.88
CA HIS A 47 4.62 9.61 -4.78
C HIS A 47 3.96 9.86 -3.42
N GLY A 48 4.38 9.09 -2.41
CA GLY A 48 4.02 9.37 -1.02
C GLY A 48 4.61 10.71 -0.56
N THR A 49 3.85 11.50 0.17
CA THR A 49 4.27 12.80 0.72
C THR A 49 4.42 12.69 2.22
N ALA A 50 5.55 13.11 2.80
CA ALA A 50 5.66 13.21 4.25
C ALA A 50 5.19 14.59 4.70
N PHE A 51 4.27 14.64 5.65
CA PHE A 51 3.82 15.86 6.30
C PHE A 51 4.74 16.22 7.46
N GLU A 52 5.03 17.49 7.63
CA GLU A 52 5.88 17.99 8.70
C GLU A 52 5.12 18.97 9.59
N HIS A 53 5.17 18.72 10.90
CA HIS A 53 4.64 19.62 11.90
C HIS A 53 5.55 19.61 13.14
N ASN A 54 6.01 20.77 13.58
CA ASN A 54 6.90 20.94 14.73
C ASN A 54 8.13 20.02 14.71
N GLY A 55 8.75 19.83 13.55
CA GLY A 55 9.95 18.98 13.40
C GLY A 55 9.65 17.47 13.33
N VAL A 56 8.39 17.05 13.46
CA VAL A 56 7.97 15.65 13.32
C VAL A 56 7.40 15.42 11.93
N LYS A 57 7.91 14.38 11.25
CA LYS A 57 7.45 13.99 9.91
C LYS A 57 6.58 12.74 9.97
N THR A 58 5.39 12.83 9.38
CA THR A 58 4.40 11.75 9.32
C THR A 58 4.11 11.36 7.88
N GLY A 59 4.04 10.06 7.61
CA GLY A 59 3.58 9.54 6.33
C GLY A 59 2.07 9.27 6.36
N PRO A 60 1.24 10.07 5.67
CA PRO A 60 -0.20 9.86 5.60
C PRO A 60 -0.53 8.85 4.50
N ALA A 61 -0.64 7.57 4.82
CA ALA A 61 -1.02 6.56 3.85
C ALA A 61 -2.54 6.35 3.83
N ILE A 62 -3.11 6.24 2.63
CA ILE A 62 -4.56 6.11 2.45
C ILE A 62 -4.90 4.69 2.01
N CYS A 63 -5.58 3.93 2.88
CA CYS A 63 -6.23 2.65 2.59
C CYS A 63 -5.32 1.68 1.80
N TYR A 64 -5.62 1.49 0.52
CA TYR A 64 -4.98 0.55 -0.39
C TYR A 64 -3.48 0.83 -0.64
N GLU A 65 -2.99 2.02 -0.34
CA GLU A 65 -1.56 2.36 -0.45
C GLU A 65 -0.67 1.48 0.44
N GLY A 66 -1.21 1.03 1.58
CA GLY A 66 -0.51 0.11 2.48
C GLY A 66 -0.19 -1.26 1.88
N LEU A 67 -0.85 -1.67 0.79
CA LEU A 67 -0.55 -2.94 0.11
C LEU A 67 0.79 -2.91 -0.63
N TYR A 68 1.20 -1.73 -1.10
CA TYR A 68 2.39 -1.57 -1.94
C TYR A 68 3.59 -1.13 -1.12
N GLY A 69 4.44 -2.08 -0.71
CA GLY A 69 5.59 -1.80 0.16
C GLY A 69 6.54 -0.75 -0.40
N ASP A 70 6.85 -0.81 -1.68
CA ASP A 70 7.74 0.17 -2.34
C ASP A 70 7.15 1.58 -2.34
N PHE A 71 5.84 1.71 -2.60
CA PHE A 71 5.14 2.99 -2.53
C PHE A 71 5.11 3.52 -1.10
N TYR A 72 4.79 2.65 -0.14
CA TYR A 72 4.80 2.97 1.29
C TYR A 72 6.20 3.40 1.76
N GLY A 73 7.25 2.72 1.30
CA GLY A 73 8.63 3.13 1.53
C GLY A 73 8.97 4.53 1.00
N GLY A 74 8.21 5.01 0.02
CA GLY A 74 8.33 6.38 -0.51
C GLY A 74 8.06 7.46 0.52
N PHE A 75 7.12 7.28 1.45
CA PHE A 75 6.89 8.18 2.59
C PHE A 75 8.09 8.20 3.51
N VAL A 76 8.62 7.01 3.82
CA VAL A 76 9.76 6.85 4.74
C VAL A 76 11.05 7.43 4.14
N ARG A 77 11.31 7.23 2.86
CA ARG A 77 12.44 7.85 2.15
C ARG A 77 12.37 9.38 2.14
N ARG A 78 11.17 9.96 2.25
CA ARG A 78 10.95 11.42 2.39
C ARG A 78 10.97 11.90 3.83
N GLY A 79 11.37 11.02 4.76
CA GLY A 79 11.64 11.35 6.14
C GLY A 79 10.51 11.07 7.12
N ALA A 80 9.44 10.36 6.72
CA ALA A 80 8.40 9.98 7.67
C ALA A 80 8.99 9.16 8.82
N GLN A 81 8.78 9.63 10.05
CA GLN A 81 9.28 9.04 11.28
C GLN A 81 8.30 8.06 11.90
N PHE A 82 7.02 8.20 11.61
CA PHE A 82 5.95 7.26 11.84
C PHE A 82 4.92 7.37 10.72
N MET A 83 3.97 6.45 10.68
CA MET A 83 2.94 6.43 9.65
C MET A 83 1.55 6.60 10.26
N ALA A 84 0.74 7.43 9.62
CA ALA A 84 -0.67 7.56 9.90
C ALA A 84 -1.46 6.91 8.75
N ILE A 85 -2.20 5.84 9.01
CA ILE A 85 -3.02 5.17 8.00
C ILE A 85 -4.48 5.52 8.21
N ILE A 86 -5.12 6.02 7.16
CA ILE A 86 -6.55 6.26 7.11
C ILE A 86 -7.16 5.26 6.15
N SER A 87 -8.18 4.50 6.57
CA SER A 87 -8.75 3.45 5.75
C SER A 87 -10.27 3.42 5.78
N ASN A 88 -10.88 3.26 4.60
CA ASN A 88 -12.27 2.88 4.49
C ASN A 88 -12.37 1.36 4.33
N ASP A 89 -12.56 0.66 5.43
CA ASP A 89 -12.65 -0.79 5.45
C ASP A 89 -14.09 -1.30 5.20
N GLY A 90 -15.07 -0.40 5.12
CA GLY A 90 -16.48 -0.75 4.93
C GLY A 90 -16.78 -1.54 3.67
N TRP A 91 -15.95 -1.39 2.63
CA TRP A 91 -16.05 -2.16 1.38
C TRP A 91 -15.96 -3.68 1.57
N TRP A 92 -15.29 -4.13 2.63
CA TRP A 92 -15.04 -5.55 2.88
C TRP A 92 -16.17 -6.23 3.66
N GLY A 93 -17.10 -5.46 4.27
CA GLY A 93 -18.02 -6.00 5.25
C GLY A 93 -17.27 -6.65 6.42
N ASP A 94 -17.96 -7.33 7.32
CA ASP A 94 -17.31 -8.11 8.39
C ASP A 94 -16.76 -9.44 7.85
N THR A 95 -15.77 -9.33 6.99
CA THR A 95 -15.07 -10.45 6.36
C THR A 95 -13.59 -10.47 6.74
N PRO A 96 -12.83 -11.52 6.40
CA PRO A 96 -11.38 -11.52 6.59
C PRO A 96 -10.62 -10.39 5.88
N GLY A 97 -11.23 -9.71 4.90
CA GLY A 97 -10.58 -8.69 4.09
C GLY A 97 -9.96 -7.55 4.90
N TYR A 98 -10.73 -6.92 5.79
CA TYR A 98 -10.20 -5.83 6.63
C TYR A 98 -9.14 -6.31 7.63
N LYS A 99 -9.23 -7.58 8.09
CA LYS A 99 -8.23 -8.21 8.97
C LYS A 99 -6.90 -8.38 8.23
N HIS A 100 -6.96 -8.75 6.94
CA HIS A 100 -5.78 -8.83 6.08
C HIS A 100 -5.13 -7.45 5.87
N LEU A 101 -5.93 -6.41 5.62
CA LEU A 101 -5.39 -5.04 5.49
C LEU A 101 -4.67 -4.59 6.78
N PHE A 102 -5.23 -4.92 7.94
CA PHE A 102 -4.57 -4.65 9.22
C PHE A 102 -3.27 -5.45 9.38
N SER A 103 -3.27 -6.74 8.98
CA SER A 103 -2.07 -7.59 9.03
C SER A 103 -0.98 -7.11 8.07
N ILE A 104 -1.34 -6.59 6.90
CA ILE A 104 -0.41 -5.98 5.97
C ILE A 104 0.19 -4.70 6.57
N SER A 105 -0.60 -3.91 7.31
CA SER A 105 -0.05 -2.75 8.03
C SER A 105 1.05 -3.17 9.02
N ARG A 106 0.89 -4.32 9.72
CA ARG A 106 1.94 -4.88 10.58
C ARG A 106 3.22 -5.22 9.79
N LEU A 107 3.06 -5.82 8.62
CA LEU A 107 4.18 -6.11 7.72
C LEU A 107 4.90 -4.82 7.31
N ARG A 108 4.16 -3.78 6.93
CA ARG A 108 4.75 -2.46 6.61
C ARG A 108 5.52 -1.87 7.78
N ALA A 109 5.00 -2.01 9.02
CA ALA A 109 5.71 -1.54 10.21
C ALA A 109 7.08 -2.22 10.36
N VAL A 110 7.15 -3.53 10.16
CA VAL A 110 8.39 -4.32 10.25
C VAL A 110 9.38 -3.97 9.13
N GLU A 111 8.92 -3.93 7.89
CA GLU A 111 9.76 -3.66 6.72
C GLU A 111 10.43 -2.29 6.78
N HIS A 112 9.71 -1.28 7.24
CA HIS A 112 10.19 0.09 7.25
C HIS A 112 10.64 0.57 8.63
N ARG A 113 10.49 -0.25 9.66
CA ARG A 113 10.79 0.09 11.07
C ARG A 113 10.09 1.39 11.48
N ARG A 114 8.81 1.51 11.15
CA ARG A 114 7.97 2.65 11.52
C ARG A 114 6.78 2.20 12.34
N ALA A 115 6.56 2.87 13.46
CA ALA A 115 5.31 2.71 14.18
C ALA A 115 4.15 3.26 13.35
N ILE A 116 2.96 2.70 13.54
CA ILE A 116 1.77 3.03 12.77
C ILE A 116 0.63 3.38 13.69
N ALA A 117 0.00 4.53 13.45
CA ALA A 117 -1.32 4.88 13.95
C ALA A 117 -2.33 4.64 12.81
N ARG A 118 -3.20 3.65 12.97
CA ARG A 118 -4.21 3.30 11.96
C ARG A 118 -5.60 3.65 12.44
N SER A 119 -6.33 4.40 11.61
CA SER A 119 -7.74 4.72 11.80
C SER A 119 -8.56 4.16 10.64
N ALA A 120 -9.55 3.35 10.94
CA ALA A 120 -10.52 2.82 9.98
C ALA A 120 -11.93 3.25 10.38
N ASN A 121 -12.80 3.52 9.40
CA ASN A 121 -14.18 3.92 9.66
C ASN A 121 -15.03 2.82 10.32
N THR A 122 -14.93 1.59 9.82
CA THR A 122 -15.70 0.43 10.30
C THR A 122 -14.81 -0.74 10.69
N GLY A 123 -13.60 -0.84 10.09
CA GLY A 123 -12.68 -1.94 10.30
C GLY A 123 -11.85 -1.82 11.57
N LYS A 124 -10.67 -2.43 11.56
CA LYS A 124 -9.81 -2.46 12.73
C LYS A 124 -8.92 -1.21 12.79
N SER A 125 -9.11 -0.39 13.82
CA SER A 125 -8.23 0.72 14.20
C SER A 125 -7.21 0.29 15.25
N GLY A 126 -6.05 0.94 15.32
CA GLY A 126 -5.08 0.60 16.36
C GLY A 126 -3.68 1.14 16.14
N PHE A 127 -2.85 0.93 17.16
CA PHE A 127 -1.44 1.26 17.11
C PHE A 127 -0.61 -0.01 16.89
N ILE A 128 0.42 0.11 16.04
CA ILE A 128 1.32 -0.99 15.69
C ILE A 128 2.76 -0.49 15.92
N SER A 129 3.54 -1.24 16.68
CA SER A 129 4.94 -0.92 16.92
C SER A 129 5.78 -1.08 15.64
N ALA A 130 6.97 -0.50 15.61
CA ALA A 130 7.95 -0.70 14.53
C ALA A 130 8.42 -2.18 14.37
N ARG A 131 8.06 -3.04 15.31
CA ARG A 131 8.32 -4.49 15.30
C ARG A 131 7.12 -5.31 14.83
N GLY A 132 5.99 -4.64 14.56
CA GLY A 132 4.75 -5.28 14.16
C GLY A 132 3.86 -5.75 15.33
N ASP A 133 4.22 -5.42 16.58
CA ASP A 133 3.40 -5.75 17.72
C ASP A 133 2.15 -4.85 17.74
N VAL A 134 1.03 -5.44 18.09
CA VAL A 134 -0.26 -4.75 18.12
C VAL A 134 -0.51 -4.24 19.52
N GLY A 135 -0.68 -2.94 19.66
CA GLY A 135 -1.08 -2.27 20.89
C GLY A 135 -2.60 -2.22 21.08
N GLN A 136 -3.10 -1.10 21.60
CA GLN A 136 -4.53 -0.87 21.75
C GLN A 136 -5.24 -0.89 20.40
N THR A 137 -6.42 -1.52 20.32
CA THR A 137 -7.22 -1.61 19.10
C THR A 137 -8.70 -1.40 19.37
N LEU A 138 -9.40 -0.90 18.34
CA LEU A 138 -10.85 -0.96 18.20
C LEU A 138 -11.19 -1.96 17.10
N GLY A 139 -12.18 -2.81 17.32
CA GLY A 139 -12.64 -3.83 16.38
C GLY A 139 -13.63 -3.28 15.35
N TRP A 140 -14.25 -4.21 14.61
CA TRP A 140 -15.28 -3.89 13.61
C TRP A 140 -16.45 -3.13 14.26
N GLU A 141 -16.82 -2.00 13.65
CA GLU A 141 -17.92 -1.10 14.07
C GLU A 141 -17.83 -0.59 15.53
N GLN A 142 -16.73 -0.80 16.20
CA GLN A 142 -16.53 -0.25 17.55
C GLN A 142 -16.21 1.23 17.49
N ARG A 143 -17.06 2.04 18.11
CA ARG A 143 -16.82 3.48 18.30
C ARG A 143 -16.01 3.70 19.57
N GLY A 144 -14.97 4.52 19.47
CA GLY A 144 -14.13 4.84 20.62
C GLY A 144 -12.94 5.71 20.26
N VAL A 145 -12.19 6.06 21.28
CA VAL A 145 -10.91 6.77 21.17
C VAL A 145 -9.86 5.93 21.88
N ILE A 146 -8.74 5.74 21.21
CA ILE A 146 -7.55 5.11 21.77
C ILE A 146 -6.39 6.08 21.66
N THR A 147 -5.52 6.08 22.64
CA THR A 147 -4.34 6.94 22.67
C THR A 147 -3.11 6.11 22.99
N ALA A 148 -2.02 6.39 22.32
CA ALA A 148 -0.73 5.76 22.59
C ALA A 148 0.43 6.70 22.28
N GLU A 149 1.54 6.48 22.92
CA GLU A 149 2.81 7.08 22.54
C GLU A 149 3.37 6.35 21.31
N VAL A 150 3.76 7.12 20.31
CA VAL A 150 4.30 6.58 19.05
C VAL A 150 5.79 6.92 18.98
N PRO A 151 6.69 5.92 19.05
CA PRO A 151 8.11 6.17 18.92
C PRO A 151 8.46 6.63 17.51
N LEU A 152 9.27 7.68 17.41
CA LEU A 152 9.76 8.21 16.15
C LEU A 152 11.06 7.52 15.75
N ASN A 153 11.20 7.16 14.48
CA ASN A 153 12.41 6.57 13.93
C ASN A 153 12.77 7.20 12.59
N SER A 154 14.02 7.61 12.42
CA SER A 154 14.52 8.21 11.18
C SER A 154 15.44 7.28 10.38
N GLU A 155 15.82 6.13 10.92
CA GLU A 155 16.72 5.19 10.25
C GLU A 155 16.03 4.50 9.06
N LEU A 156 16.75 4.30 7.98
CA LEU A 156 16.25 3.58 6.80
C LEU A 156 16.69 2.12 6.83
N THR A 157 15.74 1.22 6.74
CA THR A 157 16.00 -0.22 6.58
C THR A 157 16.58 -0.53 5.20
N PHE A 158 17.17 -1.71 5.04
CA PHE A 158 17.62 -2.20 3.73
C PHE A 158 16.47 -2.20 2.72
N TYR A 159 15.32 -2.73 3.10
CA TYR A 159 14.13 -2.74 2.24
C TYR A 159 13.67 -1.33 1.86
N THR A 160 13.67 -0.38 2.80
CA THR A 160 13.31 1.01 2.50
C THR A 160 14.26 1.66 1.50
N ARG A 161 15.57 1.35 1.56
CA ARG A 161 16.59 1.92 0.65
C ARG A 161 16.52 1.32 -0.74
N TYR A 162 16.44 0.00 -0.82
CA TYR A 162 16.64 -0.75 -2.08
C TYR A 162 15.34 -1.31 -2.66
N GLY A 163 14.23 -1.28 -1.90
CA GLY A 163 12.96 -1.87 -2.28
C GLY A 163 13.02 -3.40 -2.32
N ASP A 164 12.11 -4.02 -3.08
CA ASP A 164 12.05 -5.46 -3.25
C ASP A 164 13.11 -5.93 -4.27
N CYS A 165 14.36 -6.03 -3.80
CA CYS A 165 15.45 -6.49 -4.64
C CYS A 165 15.33 -7.98 -5.00
N LEU A 166 14.72 -8.81 -4.13
CA LEU A 166 14.52 -10.24 -4.41
C LEU A 166 13.54 -10.45 -5.56
N ALA A 167 12.42 -9.72 -5.58
CA ALA A 167 11.48 -9.77 -6.69
C ALA A 167 12.17 -9.37 -8.00
N ARG A 168 12.92 -8.27 -8.01
CA ARG A 168 13.66 -7.82 -9.21
C ARG A 168 14.66 -8.85 -9.70
N ILE A 169 15.43 -9.47 -8.82
CA ILE A 169 16.37 -10.55 -9.18
C ILE A 169 15.58 -11.72 -9.78
N SER A 170 14.47 -12.11 -9.19
CA SER A 170 13.63 -13.20 -9.69
C SER A 170 13.05 -12.90 -11.08
N GLU A 171 12.65 -11.66 -11.35
CA GLU A 171 12.20 -11.22 -12.67
C GLU A 171 13.30 -11.35 -13.73
N TYR A 172 14.53 -10.95 -13.41
CA TYR A 172 15.68 -11.14 -14.32
C TYR A 172 15.99 -12.61 -14.57
N ILE A 173 15.99 -13.45 -13.54
CA ILE A 173 16.20 -14.89 -13.68
C ILE A 173 15.10 -15.51 -14.57
N LEU A 174 13.85 -15.12 -14.35
CA LEU A 174 12.73 -15.58 -15.18
C LEU A 174 12.93 -15.18 -16.64
N LEU A 175 13.26 -13.91 -16.89
CA LEU A 175 13.52 -13.42 -18.26
C LEU A 175 14.62 -14.20 -18.96
N LEU A 176 15.76 -14.39 -18.27
CA LEU A 176 16.88 -15.16 -18.82
C LEU A 176 16.50 -16.62 -19.09
N SER A 177 15.70 -17.24 -18.20
CA SER A 177 15.22 -18.60 -18.39
C SER A 177 14.31 -18.75 -19.59
N VAL A 178 13.43 -17.77 -19.81
CA VAL A 178 12.54 -17.74 -20.99
C VAL A 178 13.37 -17.56 -22.27
N LEU A 179 14.31 -16.62 -22.30
CA LEU A 179 15.19 -16.41 -23.45
C LEU A 179 16.02 -17.66 -23.77
N TYR A 180 16.59 -18.30 -22.76
CA TYR A 180 17.31 -19.56 -22.91
C TYR A 180 16.41 -20.66 -23.49
N TYR A 181 15.21 -20.82 -22.97
CA TYR A 181 14.25 -21.83 -23.46
C TYR A 181 13.89 -21.57 -24.94
N VAL A 182 13.61 -20.35 -25.31
CA VAL A 182 13.29 -19.97 -26.70
C VAL A 182 14.48 -20.28 -27.62
N ALA A 183 15.69 -19.88 -27.25
CA ALA A 183 16.90 -20.14 -28.02
C ALA A 183 17.17 -21.66 -28.16
N TYR A 184 16.98 -22.42 -27.08
CA TYR A 184 17.11 -23.88 -27.09
C TYR A 184 16.10 -24.54 -28.03
N ARG A 185 14.83 -24.12 -27.99
CA ARG A 185 13.76 -24.63 -28.88
C ARG A 185 14.04 -24.29 -30.34
N TYR A 186 14.52 -23.07 -30.62
CA TYR A 186 14.91 -22.64 -31.97
C TYR A 186 16.07 -23.50 -32.50
N LYS A 187 17.14 -23.69 -31.72
CA LYS A 187 18.27 -24.52 -32.08
C LYS A 187 17.84 -25.96 -32.37
N ARG A 188 17.04 -26.57 -31.50
CA ARG A 188 16.54 -27.94 -31.67
C ARG A 188 15.69 -28.10 -32.93
N ARG A 189 14.85 -27.12 -33.24
CA ARG A 189 14.02 -27.16 -34.47
C ARG A 189 14.89 -27.12 -35.75
N ASN A 190 15.92 -26.33 -35.76
CA ASN A 190 16.82 -26.22 -36.94
C ASN A 190 17.75 -27.44 -37.11
N HIS A 191 17.99 -28.21 -36.05
CA HIS A 191 18.74 -29.46 -36.14
C HIS A 191 17.89 -30.63 -36.66
N LEU A 192 16.57 -30.56 -36.57
CA LEU A 192 15.63 -31.61 -37.03
C LEU A 192 15.26 -31.40 -38.52
N VAL A 193 15.65 -30.27 -39.14
CA VAL A 193 15.37 -29.94 -40.56
C VAL A 193 16.60 -30.18 -41.46
N LYS A 194 17.73 -30.60 -40.87
CA LYS A 194 18.89 -31.11 -41.58
C LYS A 194 18.95 -32.64 -41.50
#